data_e35110d31443937daf64fa8a570bc3d9
#
_entry.id   e35110d31443937daf64fa8a570bc3d9
#
_cell.length_a   1.000
_cell.length_b   1.000
_cell.length_c   1.000
_cell.angle_alpha   90.00
_cell.angle_beta   90.00
_cell.angle_gamma   90.00
#
_symmetry.space_group_name_H-M   'P 1'
#
loop_
_entity.id
_entity.type
_entity.pdbx_description
1 polymer ?
#
loop_
_entity_poly.entity_id
_entity_poly.type
_entity_poly.pdbx_seq_one_letter_code
_entity_poly.pdbx_strand_id
1 'polypeptide(L)'
;MALTSFLKQNKLHDVFEKSLAKQDKYFDLVWSARRPAIDAPVEDWTFYAYGTKTPTKVKEISEDSQILLARKAVQKIVEKYPEDYANLLGEDGRFHHGFNSGALAAFRYVLDIIETGC
;
A
#
# COMPACT_ATOMS: atom_id res chain seq x y z
N MET A 1 23.83 -23.55 25.30
CA MET A 1 23.66 -22.08 25.41
C MET A 1 23.90 -21.38 24.08
N ALA A 2 25.04 -21.59 23.44
CA ALA A 2 25.32 -20.98 22.12
C ALA A 2 24.27 -21.37 21.06
N LEU A 3 23.85 -22.64 21.02
CA LEU A 3 22.83 -23.12 20.07
C LEU A 3 21.49 -22.44 20.29
N THR A 4 21.06 -22.25 21.54
CA THR A 4 19.80 -21.59 21.88
C THR A 4 19.82 -20.13 21.45
N SER A 5 20.93 -19.41 21.66
CA SER A 5 21.08 -18.03 21.21
C SER A 5 21.04 -17.92 19.69
N PHE A 6 21.71 -18.85 19.00
CA PHE A 6 21.70 -18.91 17.54
C PHE A 6 20.29 -19.12 17.00
N LEU A 7 19.51 -20.05 17.57
CA LEU A 7 18.12 -20.31 17.16
C LEU A 7 17.21 -19.11 17.42
N LYS A 8 17.40 -18.41 18.56
CA LYS A 8 16.64 -17.19 18.86
C LYS A 8 16.94 -16.08 17.86
N GLN A 9 18.21 -15.89 17.50
CA GLN A 9 18.60 -14.89 16.51
C GLN A 9 18.02 -15.19 15.13
N ASN A 10 18.01 -16.46 14.72
CA ASN A 10 17.41 -16.87 13.45
C ASN A 10 15.90 -16.63 13.44
N LYS A 11 15.21 -16.92 14.54
CA LYS A 11 13.77 -16.65 14.67
C LYS A 11 13.47 -15.16 14.60
N LEU A 12 14.27 -14.32 15.27
CA LEU A 12 14.11 -12.87 15.23
C LEU A 12 14.34 -12.33 13.82
N HIS A 13 15.37 -12.84 13.14
CA HIS A 13 15.62 -12.46 11.75
C HIS A 13 14.46 -12.84 10.84
N ASP A 14 13.92 -14.04 10.99
CA ASP A 14 12.77 -14.51 10.22
C ASP A 14 11.54 -13.64 10.47
N VAL A 15 11.25 -13.33 11.75
CA VAL A 15 10.13 -12.45 12.11
C VAL A 15 10.34 -11.06 11.53
N PHE A 16 11.55 -10.53 11.57
CA PHE A 16 11.89 -9.23 10.99
C PHE A 16 11.60 -9.21 9.49
N GLU A 17 12.10 -10.21 8.76
CA GLU A 17 11.91 -10.31 7.30
C GLU A 17 10.44 -10.42 6.94
N LYS A 18 9.69 -11.27 7.64
CA LYS A 18 8.26 -11.45 7.40
C LYS A 18 7.47 -10.19 7.74
N SER A 19 7.81 -9.54 8.84
CA SER A 19 7.13 -8.30 9.26
C SER A 19 7.41 -7.17 8.28
N LEU A 20 8.62 -7.09 7.76
CA LEU A 20 8.99 -6.10 6.76
C LEU A 20 8.20 -6.29 5.46
N ALA A 21 8.10 -7.54 4.99
CA ALA A 21 7.32 -7.87 3.80
C ALA A 21 5.83 -7.54 3.99
N LYS A 22 5.27 -7.82 5.17
CA LYS A 22 3.88 -7.49 5.50
C LYS A 22 3.66 -5.98 5.60
N GLN A 23 4.60 -5.26 6.20
CA GLN A 23 4.54 -3.81 6.27
C GLN A 23 4.48 -3.21 4.86
N ASP A 24 5.35 -3.68 3.96
CA ASP A 24 5.38 -3.20 2.57
C ASP A 24 4.06 -3.47 1.86
N LYS A 25 3.50 -4.67 2.02
CA LYS A 25 2.21 -5.03 1.45
C LYS A 25 1.10 -4.11 1.93
N TYR A 26 0.95 -3.95 3.24
CA TYR A 26 -0.13 -3.15 3.80
C TYR A 26 0.08 -1.66 3.55
N PHE A 27 1.32 -1.19 3.51
CA PHE A 27 1.63 0.18 3.09
C PHE A 27 1.13 0.44 1.67
N ASP A 28 1.46 -0.45 0.73
CA ASP A 28 1.04 -0.33 -0.66
C ASP A 28 -0.48 -0.31 -0.79
N LEU A 29 -1.17 -1.20 -0.08
CA LEU A 29 -2.63 -1.27 -0.13
C LEU A 29 -3.29 -0.03 0.47
N VAL A 30 -2.80 0.47 1.60
CA VAL A 30 -3.30 1.71 2.22
C VAL A 30 -3.04 2.90 1.30
N TRP A 31 -1.85 2.97 0.72
CA TRP A 31 -1.49 4.03 -0.20
C TRP A 31 -2.42 4.05 -1.43
N SER A 32 -2.65 2.89 -2.04
CA SER A 32 -3.52 2.78 -3.22
C SER A 32 -4.99 3.10 -2.89
N ALA A 33 -5.45 2.75 -1.68
CA ALA A 33 -6.84 3.01 -1.27
C ALA A 33 -7.16 4.50 -1.14
N ARG A 34 -6.14 5.33 -0.96
CA ARG A 34 -6.30 6.79 -0.85
C ARG A 34 -6.27 7.50 -2.20
N ARG A 35 -6.12 6.76 -3.28
CA ARG A 35 -6.07 7.27 -4.65
C ARG A 35 -7.27 6.78 -5.44
N PRO A 36 -7.58 7.41 -6.58
CA PRO A 36 -8.66 6.88 -7.42
C PRO A 36 -8.37 5.44 -7.85
N ALA A 37 -9.43 4.68 -8.13
CA ALA A 37 -9.28 3.33 -8.65
C ALA A 37 -8.53 3.34 -9.98
N ILE A 38 -7.84 2.23 -10.28
CA ILE A 38 -7.04 2.13 -11.51
C ILE A 38 -7.88 2.37 -12.77
N ASP A 39 -9.16 1.98 -12.73
CA ASP A 39 -10.10 2.14 -13.84
C ASP A 39 -10.99 3.38 -13.69
N ALA A 40 -10.71 4.24 -12.71
CA ALA A 40 -11.48 5.46 -12.50
C ALA A 40 -11.31 6.42 -13.69
N PRO A 41 -12.36 7.21 -14.01
CA PRO A 41 -12.28 8.16 -15.10
C PRO A 41 -11.25 9.27 -14.85
N VAL A 42 -10.81 9.90 -15.92
CA VAL A 42 -9.79 10.96 -15.88
C VAL A 42 -10.17 12.09 -14.93
N GLU A 43 -11.46 12.40 -14.81
CA GLU A 43 -11.96 13.44 -13.91
C GLU A 43 -11.60 13.18 -12.46
N ASP A 44 -11.67 11.93 -12.01
CA ASP A 44 -11.34 11.57 -10.63
C ASP A 44 -9.85 11.73 -10.36
N TRP A 45 -9.01 11.32 -11.31
CA TRP A 45 -7.56 11.51 -11.20
C TRP A 45 -7.18 12.99 -11.25
N THR A 46 -7.89 13.78 -12.04
CA THR A 46 -7.70 15.22 -12.10
C THR A 46 -8.08 15.88 -10.77
N PHE A 47 -9.20 15.47 -10.19
CA PHE A 47 -9.63 15.97 -8.88
C PHE A 47 -8.61 15.62 -7.81
N TYR A 48 -8.10 14.42 -7.83
CA TYR A 48 -7.06 13.99 -6.90
C TYR A 48 -5.81 14.85 -6.99
N ALA A 49 -5.38 15.17 -8.21
CA ALA A 49 -4.14 15.91 -8.44
C ALA A 49 -4.29 17.43 -8.24
N TYR A 50 -5.42 17.99 -8.61
CA TYR A 50 -5.57 19.44 -8.74
C TYR A 50 -6.75 20.04 -7.98
N GLY A 51 -7.60 19.21 -7.35
CA GLY A 51 -8.77 19.67 -6.65
C GLY A 51 -9.92 20.13 -7.56
N THR A 52 -9.90 19.73 -8.82
CA THR A 52 -10.97 20.03 -9.79
C THR A 52 -11.25 18.80 -10.65
N LYS A 53 -12.54 18.59 -10.96
CA LYS A 53 -12.98 17.47 -11.80
C LYS A 53 -13.03 17.82 -13.29
N THR A 54 -12.84 19.09 -13.64
CA THR A 54 -12.99 19.55 -15.01
C THR A 54 -11.62 19.64 -15.69
N PRO A 55 -11.24 18.66 -16.52
CA PRO A 55 -9.99 18.73 -17.24
C PRO A 55 -10.09 19.75 -18.36
N THR A 56 -9.07 20.57 -18.52
CA THR A 56 -9.01 21.56 -19.60
C THR A 56 -8.87 20.85 -20.95
N LYS A 57 -7.98 19.83 -21.00
CA LYS A 57 -7.82 18.96 -22.17
C LYS A 57 -7.47 17.55 -21.66
N VAL A 58 -8.27 16.56 -22.04
CA VAL A 58 -8.09 15.17 -21.60
C VAL A 58 -6.71 14.63 -21.99
N LYS A 59 -6.24 14.97 -23.21
CA LYS A 59 -4.94 14.50 -23.68
C LYS A 59 -3.78 15.05 -22.84
N GLU A 60 -3.83 16.33 -22.48
CA GLU A 60 -2.79 16.94 -21.63
C GLU A 60 -2.75 16.31 -20.26
N ILE A 61 -3.91 16.00 -19.69
CA ILE A 61 -4.00 15.38 -18.38
C ILE A 61 -3.48 13.94 -18.41
N SER A 62 -3.80 13.19 -19.47
CA SER A 62 -3.31 11.81 -19.60
C SER A 62 -1.80 11.74 -19.80
N GLU A 63 -1.19 12.82 -20.29
CA GLU A 63 0.25 12.95 -20.46
C GLU A 63 0.93 13.59 -19.24
N ASP A 64 0.17 14.06 -18.24
CA ASP A 64 0.71 14.66 -17.03
C ASP A 64 1.56 13.63 -16.27
N SER A 65 2.81 13.98 -16.00
CA SER A 65 3.77 13.06 -15.42
C SER A 65 3.39 12.62 -14.01
N GLN A 66 2.77 13.50 -13.20
CA GLN A 66 2.35 13.16 -11.84
C GLN A 66 1.20 12.17 -11.84
N ILE A 67 0.19 12.40 -12.67
CA ILE A 67 -0.95 11.49 -12.81
C ILE A 67 -0.47 10.16 -13.38
N LEU A 68 0.37 10.19 -14.40
CA LEU A 68 0.90 8.99 -15.04
C LEU A 68 1.70 8.15 -14.05
N LEU A 69 2.57 8.75 -13.26
CA LEU A 69 3.36 8.05 -12.25
C LEU A 69 2.49 7.44 -11.15
N ALA A 70 1.49 8.19 -10.68
CA ALA A 70 0.55 7.70 -9.67
C ALA A 70 -0.25 6.50 -10.19
N ARG A 71 -0.76 6.58 -11.41
CA ARG A 71 -1.50 5.47 -12.03
C ARG A 71 -0.62 4.24 -12.24
N LYS A 72 0.62 4.43 -12.67
CA LYS A 72 1.58 3.34 -12.82
C LYS A 72 1.88 2.67 -11.49
N ALA A 73 2.01 3.46 -10.42
CA ALA A 73 2.24 2.92 -9.09
C ALA A 73 1.05 2.08 -8.61
N VAL A 74 -0.18 2.55 -8.81
CA VAL A 74 -1.39 1.78 -8.49
C VAL A 74 -1.45 0.51 -9.34
N GLN A 75 -1.09 0.59 -10.63
CA GLN A 75 -1.08 -0.57 -11.51
C GLN A 75 -0.12 -1.66 -11.01
N LYS A 76 1.05 -1.29 -10.52
CA LYS A 76 2.00 -2.24 -9.94
C LYS A 76 1.43 -2.92 -8.70
N ILE A 77 0.69 -2.18 -7.87
CA ILE A 77 0.03 -2.72 -6.69
C ILE A 77 -1.06 -3.72 -7.10
N VAL A 78 -1.85 -3.38 -8.12
CA VAL A 78 -2.89 -4.27 -8.66
C VAL A 78 -2.26 -5.59 -9.16
N GLU A 79 -1.16 -5.50 -9.88
CA GLU A 79 -0.47 -6.68 -10.40
C GLU A 79 0.13 -7.54 -9.28
N LYS A 80 0.63 -6.91 -8.24
CA LYS A 80 1.26 -7.61 -7.12
C LYS A 80 0.24 -8.21 -6.15
N TYR A 81 -0.87 -7.52 -5.90
CA TYR A 81 -1.89 -7.93 -4.94
C TYR A 81 -3.29 -7.83 -5.55
N PRO A 82 -3.60 -8.63 -6.60
CA PRO A 82 -4.85 -8.46 -7.33
C PRO A 82 -6.10 -8.73 -6.49
N GLU A 83 -6.06 -9.75 -5.64
CA GLU A 83 -7.21 -10.09 -4.80
C GLU A 83 -7.44 -9.04 -3.70
N ASP A 84 -6.37 -8.62 -3.04
CA ASP A 84 -6.46 -7.60 -1.99
C ASP A 84 -6.95 -6.27 -2.56
N TYR A 85 -6.48 -5.88 -3.74
CA TYR A 85 -6.95 -4.66 -4.38
C TYR A 85 -8.41 -4.77 -4.80
N ALA A 86 -8.83 -5.91 -5.35
CA ALA A 86 -10.23 -6.14 -5.70
C ALA A 86 -11.14 -6.01 -4.48
N ASN A 87 -10.70 -6.51 -3.32
CA ASN A 87 -11.43 -6.37 -2.07
C ASN A 87 -11.64 -4.90 -1.68
N LEU A 88 -10.65 -4.04 -1.93
CA LEU A 88 -10.78 -2.60 -1.66
C LEU A 88 -11.84 -1.93 -2.52
N LEU A 89 -12.04 -2.41 -3.74
CA LEU A 89 -13.03 -1.86 -4.67
C LEU A 89 -14.43 -2.46 -4.52
N GLY A 90 -14.57 -3.54 -3.73
CA GLY A 90 -15.83 -4.25 -3.53
C GLY A 90 -16.71 -3.59 -2.47
N GLU A 91 -17.81 -4.27 -2.15
CA GLU A 91 -18.80 -3.80 -1.18
C GLU A 91 -18.22 -3.59 0.22
N ASP A 92 -17.26 -4.43 0.61
CA ASP A 92 -16.61 -4.36 1.92
C ASP A 92 -15.30 -3.57 1.88
N GLY A 93 -15.13 -2.67 0.91
CA GLY A 93 -13.91 -1.91 0.72
C GLY A 93 -13.48 -1.13 1.96
N ARG A 94 -14.42 -0.53 2.67
CA ARG A 94 -14.11 0.20 3.92
C ARG A 94 -13.56 -0.72 5.00
N PHE A 95 -14.13 -1.91 5.14
CA PHE A 95 -13.64 -2.91 6.08
C PHE A 95 -12.21 -3.32 5.74
N HIS A 96 -11.94 -3.64 4.48
CA HIS A 96 -10.60 -4.03 4.03
C HIS A 96 -9.59 -2.91 4.19
N HIS A 97 -9.98 -1.67 3.90
CA HIS A 97 -9.10 -0.52 4.10
C HIS A 97 -8.78 -0.35 5.60
N GLY A 98 -9.77 -0.45 6.47
CA GLY A 98 -9.57 -0.37 7.92
C GLY A 98 -8.67 -1.49 8.42
N PHE A 99 -8.89 -2.72 7.94
CA PHE A 99 -8.05 -3.86 8.27
C PHE A 99 -6.60 -3.63 7.84
N ASN A 100 -6.38 -3.18 6.61
CA ASN A 100 -5.04 -2.93 6.08
C ASN A 100 -4.33 -1.83 6.86
N SER A 101 -5.05 -0.75 7.22
CA SER A 101 -4.51 0.33 8.03
C SER A 101 -4.09 -0.14 9.41
N GLY A 102 -4.92 -0.96 10.06
CA GLY A 102 -4.62 -1.55 11.36
C GLY A 102 -3.44 -2.50 11.30
N ALA A 103 -3.40 -3.35 10.27
CA ALA A 103 -2.29 -4.28 10.06
C ALA A 103 -0.97 -3.53 9.82
N LEU A 104 -0.99 -2.46 9.04
CA LEU A 104 0.19 -1.62 8.82
C LEU A 104 0.72 -1.05 10.14
N ALA A 105 -0.17 -0.51 10.96
CA ALA A 105 0.22 0.03 12.27
C ALA A 105 0.80 -1.07 13.18
N ALA A 106 0.21 -2.26 13.17
CA ALA A 106 0.67 -3.39 13.99
C ALA A 106 2.07 -3.85 13.57
N PHE A 107 2.32 -3.98 12.26
CA PHE A 107 3.63 -4.40 11.78
C PHE A 107 4.70 -3.33 11.97
N ARG A 108 4.35 -2.06 11.88
CA ARG A 108 5.26 -0.96 12.24
C ARG A 108 5.66 -1.02 13.71
N TYR A 109 4.71 -1.32 14.59
CA TYR A 109 4.97 -1.49 16.01
C TYR A 109 5.94 -2.66 16.27
N VAL A 110 5.70 -3.81 15.64
CA VAL A 110 6.58 -4.98 15.76
C VAL A 110 8.00 -4.66 15.28
N LEU A 111 8.13 -4.01 14.12
CA LEU A 111 9.43 -3.64 13.57
C LEU A 111 10.16 -2.66 14.47
N ASP A 112 9.44 -1.70 15.04
CA ASP A 112 10.01 -0.72 15.96
C ASP A 112 10.57 -1.40 17.21
N ILE A 113 9.84 -2.36 17.78
CA ILE A 113 10.31 -3.15 18.92
C ILE A 113 11.59 -3.92 18.55
N ILE A 114 11.62 -4.57 17.39
CA ILE A 114 12.79 -5.33 16.95
C ILE A 114 14.01 -4.41 16.79
N GLU A 115 13.83 -3.24 16.17
CA GLU A 115 14.91 -2.28 15.93
C GLU A 115 15.44 -1.66 17.22
N THR A 116 14.58 -1.39 18.18
CA THR A 116 14.99 -0.79 19.45
C THR A 116 15.51 -1.82 20.45
N GLY A 117 15.34 -3.11 20.20
CA GLY A 117 15.78 -4.18 21.08
C GLY A 117 14.95 -4.33 22.33
N CYS A 118 13.76 -3.79 22.37
CA CYS A 118 12.85 -3.86 23.52
C CYS A 118 11.99 -5.11 23.53
#